data_c4da56a2c674ef4dc3fc2072440cbaff
#
_entry.id   c4da56a2c674ef4dc3fc2072440cbaff
#
_cell.length_a   1.000
_cell.length_b   1.000
_cell.length_c   1.000
_cell.angle_alpha   90.00
_cell.angle_beta   90.00
_cell.angle_gamma   90.00
#
_symmetry.space_group_name_H-M   'P 1'
#
loop_
_entity.id
_entity.type
_entity.pdbx_description
1 polymer ?
#
loop_
_entity_poly.entity_id
_entity_poly.type
_entity_poly.pdbx_seq_one_letter_code
_entity_poly.pdbx_strand_id
1 'polypeptide(L)'
;QVEQRLEDGGLAGGVRPGGITGDVAVVLARTGELLDSKGITAFVVERGTPGFKAGKKENKLGMRASETAEMVFEDCRVHKSQILGAVGDGFKQAMKVLDGGRISIAALSLGIAKGAFDASVKYSKERHQFGQPISSFQAISFKLADMATQIEAAELLTLQAADMKNRGIPMTKESAFAKYYASEVAVRVSTEAVQIFGGYGYTKDFPVEKFYRDSK
;
A
#
# COMPACT_ATOMS: atom_id res chain seq x y z
N GLN A 1 23.57 -7.74 -31.14
CA GLN A 1 23.27 -7.82 -29.69
C GLN A 1 22.76 -6.45 -29.28
N VAL A 2 21.47 -6.33 -29.00
CA VAL A 2 20.88 -5.10 -28.48
C VAL A 2 20.69 -5.35 -26.98
N GLU A 3 21.69 -4.96 -26.21
CA GLU A 3 21.62 -4.86 -24.77
C GLU A 3 21.24 -3.43 -24.40
N GLN A 4 20.37 -3.27 -23.41
CA GLN A 4 20.04 -1.98 -22.84
C GLN A 4 20.76 -1.81 -21.50
N ARG A 5 21.49 -0.72 -21.33
CA ARG A 5 22.16 -0.38 -20.08
C ARG A 5 21.20 0.34 -19.15
N LEU A 6 21.03 -0.18 -17.95
CA LEU A 6 20.27 0.46 -16.87
C LEU A 6 21.27 1.15 -15.93
N GLU A 7 21.10 2.44 -15.72
CA GLU A 7 21.90 3.25 -14.81
C GLU A 7 21.01 3.95 -13.77
N ASP A 8 21.59 4.28 -12.63
CA ASP A 8 20.96 5.09 -11.59
C ASP A 8 20.77 6.54 -12.08
N GLY A 9 19.76 6.76 -12.84
CA GLY A 9 19.40 8.07 -13.39
C GLY A 9 18.03 8.07 -14.05
N GLY A 10 17.49 6.88 -14.27
CA GLY A 10 16.11 6.68 -14.63
C GLY A 10 15.25 6.47 -13.36
N LEU A 11 13.93 6.36 -13.50
CA LEU A 11 12.95 6.10 -12.43
C LEU A 11 13.22 4.81 -11.59
N ALA A 12 14.36 4.17 -11.75
CA ALA A 12 14.75 2.91 -11.11
C ALA A 12 15.32 3.06 -9.68
N GLY A 13 15.84 4.24 -9.32
CA GLY A 13 16.37 4.52 -7.98
C GLY A 13 15.24 4.78 -6.99
N GLY A 14 14.65 3.76 -6.38
CA GLY A 14 13.61 3.91 -5.38
C GLY A 14 13.57 2.75 -4.40
N VAL A 15 13.16 3.04 -3.18
CA VAL A 15 12.92 2.06 -2.13
C VAL A 15 11.67 1.24 -2.48
N ARG A 16 11.81 -0.08 -2.61
CA ARG A 16 10.75 -0.98 -3.10
C ARG A 16 10.48 -2.15 -2.15
N PRO A 17 9.20 -2.55 -1.99
CA PRO A 17 8.87 -3.80 -1.29
C PRO A 17 9.48 -5.01 -2.03
N GLY A 18 10.01 -5.98 -1.25
CA GLY A 18 10.62 -7.19 -1.80
C GLY A 18 12.01 -6.99 -2.42
N GLY A 19 12.66 -5.84 -2.22
CA GLY A 19 13.95 -5.52 -2.83
C GLY A 19 15.08 -6.49 -2.48
N ILE A 20 15.04 -7.11 -1.29
CA ILE A 20 16.03 -8.10 -0.85
C ILE A 20 15.60 -9.53 -1.18
N THR A 21 14.34 -9.88 -0.96
CA THR A 21 13.84 -11.27 -1.05
C THR A 21 13.18 -11.61 -2.39
N GLY A 22 12.80 -10.62 -3.20
CA GLY A 22 12.18 -10.83 -4.51
C GLY A 22 13.16 -11.47 -5.52
N ASP A 23 12.73 -12.45 -6.30
CA ASP A 23 13.56 -13.12 -7.31
C ASP A 23 13.57 -12.37 -8.64
N VAL A 24 12.57 -11.50 -8.86
CA VAL A 24 12.38 -10.74 -10.09
C VAL A 24 11.97 -9.32 -9.76
N ALA A 25 12.51 -8.35 -10.47
CA ALA A 25 12.08 -6.95 -10.42
C ALA A 25 11.51 -6.51 -11.78
N VAL A 26 10.39 -5.79 -11.76
CA VAL A 26 9.92 -5.04 -12.93
C VAL A 26 10.46 -3.62 -12.83
N VAL A 27 11.31 -3.25 -13.76
CA VAL A 27 12.02 -1.99 -13.80
C VAL A 27 11.49 -1.14 -14.94
N LEU A 28 11.10 0.09 -14.64
CA LEU A 28 10.72 1.09 -15.63
C LEU A 28 11.93 1.97 -15.90
N ALA A 29 12.47 1.89 -17.09
CA ALA A 29 13.63 2.68 -17.47
C ALA A 29 13.35 3.55 -18.69
N ARG A 30 14.06 4.67 -18.75
CA ARG A 30 13.96 5.57 -19.91
C ARG A 30 14.79 5.01 -21.07
N THR A 31 14.12 4.84 -22.20
CA THR A 31 14.73 4.36 -23.45
C THR A 31 14.57 5.34 -24.61
N GLY A 32 13.85 6.42 -24.40
CA GLY A 32 13.57 7.49 -25.35
C GLY A 32 13.85 8.88 -24.79
N GLU A 33 13.38 9.92 -25.47
CA GLU A 33 13.62 11.32 -25.11
C GLU A 33 13.02 11.70 -23.75
N LEU A 34 13.62 12.72 -23.12
CA LEU A 34 13.11 13.32 -21.89
C LEU A 34 11.71 13.91 -22.11
N LEU A 35 10.82 13.72 -21.13
CA LEU A 35 9.43 14.20 -21.12
C LEU A 35 8.47 13.49 -22.09
N ASP A 36 8.95 12.55 -22.92
CA ASP A 36 8.06 11.71 -23.71
C ASP A 36 7.54 10.52 -22.86
N SER A 37 6.24 10.38 -22.75
CA SER A 37 5.61 9.23 -22.08
C SER A 37 5.89 7.90 -22.78
N LYS A 38 6.13 7.92 -24.09
CA LYS A 38 6.56 6.76 -24.87
C LYS A 38 8.06 6.46 -24.74
N GLY A 39 8.79 7.33 -24.05
CA GLY A 39 10.22 7.14 -23.75
C GLY A 39 10.50 6.22 -22.58
N ILE A 40 9.50 5.53 -22.01
CA ILE A 40 9.66 4.61 -20.85
C ILE A 40 9.33 3.18 -21.28
N THR A 41 10.25 2.27 -21.02
CA THR A 41 10.09 0.83 -21.28
C THR A 41 10.16 0.05 -19.98
N ALA A 42 9.35 -1.00 -19.85
CA ALA A 42 9.40 -1.91 -18.72
C ALA A 42 10.30 -3.12 -19.03
N PHE A 43 11.12 -3.50 -18.05
CA PHE A 43 12.02 -4.64 -18.12
C PHE A 43 11.76 -5.59 -16.95
N VAL A 44 11.94 -6.89 -17.21
CA VAL A 44 11.99 -7.93 -16.18
C VAL A 44 13.45 -8.21 -15.87
N VAL A 45 13.89 -7.89 -14.66
CA VAL A 45 15.28 -8.09 -14.22
C VAL A 45 15.30 -9.15 -13.12
N GLU A 46 16.02 -10.23 -13.36
CA GLU A 46 16.13 -11.34 -12.42
C GLU A 46 17.20 -11.03 -11.35
N ARG A 47 17.00 -11.59 -10.16
CA ARG A 47 18.02 -11.58 -9.12
C ARG A 47 19.31 -12.23 -9.64
N GLY A 48 20.45 -11.63 -9.34
CA GLY A 48 21.75 -12.11 -9.81
C GLY A 48 22.16 -11.59 -11.19
N THR A 49 21.29 -10.79 -11.86
CA THR A 49 21.73 -10.06 -13.05
C THR A 49 22.94 -9.18 -12.69
N PRO A 50 24.08 -9.30 -13.43
CA PRO A 50 25.24 -8.46 -13.18
C PRO A 50 24.89 -6.98 -13.17
N GLY A 51 25.38 -6.25 -12.16
CA GLY A 51 25.06 -4.84 -11.97
C GLY A 51 23.73 -4.55 -11.28
N PHE A 52 22.89 -5.54 -10.95
CA PHE A 52 21.70 -5.38 -10.14
C PHE A 52 21.90 -5.94 -8.73
N LYS A 53 21.69 -5.11 -7.71
CA LYS A 53 21.79 -5.51 -6.30
C LYS A 53 20.77 -4.79 -5.43
N ALA A 54 20.39 -5.43 -4.31
CA ALA A 54 19.66 -4.77 -3.25
C ALA A 54 20.58 -3.85 -2.46
N GLY A 55 20.12 -2.66 -2.18
CA GLY A 55 20.76 -1.71 -1.27
C GLY A 55 20.33 -1.93 0.18
N LYS A 56 20.29 -0.85 0.95
CA LYS A 56 19.95 -0.86 2.38
C LYS A 56 18.50 -1.25 2.61
N LYS A 57 18.25 -2.14 3.58
CA LYS A 57 16.91 -2.42 4.10
C LYS A 57 16.42 -1.26 4.96
N GLU A 58 15.21 -0.80 4.68
CA GLU A 58 14.61 0.32 5.42
C GLU A 58 13.97 -0.12 6.75
N ASN A 59 14.20 0.68 7.80
CA ASN A 59 13.54 0.54 9.09
C ASN A 59 12.29 1.43 9.14
N LYS A 60 11.14 0.85 8.78
CA LYS A 60 9.89 1.59 8.57
C LYS A 60 9.08 1.79 9.84
N LEU A 61 8.23 2.82 9.84
CA LEU A 61 7.25 3.09 10.89
C LEU A 61 6.24 1.93 11.03
N GLY A 62 5.60 1.53 9.93
CA GLY A 62 4.59 0.49 9.83
C GLY A 62 4.87 -0.48 8.68
N MET A 63 3.96 -1.43 8.47
CA MET A 63 4.07 -2.49 7.46
C MET A 63 5.45 -3.19 7.49
N ARG A 64 5.98 -3.41 8.69
CA ARG A 64 7.37 -3.87 8.89
C ARG A 64 7.61 -5.30 8.40
N ALA A 65 6.55 -6.12 8.33
CA ALA A 65 6.62 -7.47 7.77
C ALA A 65 6.84 -7.48 6.25
N SER A 66 6.41 -6.41 5.55
CA SER A 66 6.74 -6.20 4.15
C SER A 66 8.13 -5.57 4.06
N GLU A 67 9.13 -6.35 3.72
CA GLU A 67 10.49 -5.87 3.55
C GLU A 67 10.56 -4.83 2.43
N THR A 68 11.35 -3.79 2.66
CA THR A 68 11.53 -2.69 1.72
C THR A 68 13.01 -2.31 1.65
N ALA A 69 13.56 -2.22 0.45
CA ALA A 69 14.94 -1.86 0.22
C ALA A 69 15.11 -1.04 -1.06
N GLU A 70 16.22 -0.35 -1.16
CA GLU A 70 16.67 0.28 -2.38
C GLU A 70 17.05 -0.78 -3.42
N MET A 71 16.84 -0.49 -4.69
CA MET A 71 17.35 -1.26 -5.81
C MET A 71 18.42 -0.45 -6.53
N VAL A 72 19.61 -1.00 -6.62
CA VAL A 72 20.79 -0.33 -7.19
C VAL A 72 21.15 -0.99 -8.50
N PHE A 73 21.35 -0.18 -9.54
CA PHE A 73 21.75 -0.61 -10.87
C PHE A 73 23.06 0.08 -11.26
N GLU A 74 24.13 -0.69 -11.38
CA GLU A 74 25.47 -0.21 -11.77
C GLU A 74 25.94 -0.97 -13.02
N ASP A 75 25.95 -0.30 -14.16
CA ASP A 75 26.27 -0.92 -15.47
C ASP A 75 25.47 -2.23 -15.73
N CYS A 76 24.21 -2.24 -15.29
CA CYS A 76 23.33 -3.39 -15.42
C CYS A 76 22.84 -3.51 -16.87
N ARG A 77 23.26 -4.58 -17.55
CA ARG A 77 22.87 -4.84 -18.94
C ARG A 77 21.78 -5.88 -19.01
N VAL A 78 20.70 -5.54 -19.69
CA VAL A 78 19.53 -6.41 -19.89
C VAL A 78 19.33 -6.72 -21.37
N HIS A 79 19.05 -7.97 -21.68
CA HIS A 79 18.79 -8.39 -23.05
C HIS A 79 17.38 -7.96 -23.51
N LYS A 80 17.20 -7.75 -24.81
CA LYS A 80 15.90 -7.34 -25.39
C LYS A 80 14.74 -8.29 -25.09
N SER A 81 15.02 -9.56 -24.83
CA SER A 81 14.00 -10.55 -24.43
C SER A 81 13.42 -10.29 -23.04
N GLN A 82 14.06 -9.43 -22.24
CA GLN A 82 13.60 -9.03 -20.91
C GLN A 82 12.68 -7.80 -20.94
N ILE A 83 12.38 -7.26 -22.15
CA ILE A 83 11.37 -6.20 -22.31
C ILE A 83 9.98 -6.78 -22.03
N LEU A 84 9.26 -6.16 -21.13
CA LEU A 84 7.88 -6.50 -20.83
C LEU A 84 6.93 -5.73 -21.78
N GLY A 85 6.38 -6.44 -22.77
CA GLY A 85 5.57 -5.82 -23.82
C GLY A 85 6.40 -5.20 -24.94
N ALA A 86 6.10 -3.96 -25.35
CA ALA A 86 6.82 -3.25 -26.39
C ALA A 86 7.68 -2.10 -25.83
N VAL A 87 8.70 -1.72 -26.58
CA VAL A 87 9.51 -0.52 -26.30
C VAL A 87 8.57 0.70 -26.27
N GLY A 88 8.67 1.51 -25.21
CA GLY A 88 7.87 2.71 -25.05
C GLY A 88 6.51 2.51 -24.36
N ASP A 89 6.09 1.28 -24.09
CA ASP A 89 4.81 0.98 -23.44
C ASP A 89 4.84 1.05 -21.90
N GLY A 90 6.01 1.21 -21.29
CA GLY A 90 6.19 1.10 -19.83
C GLY A 90 5.33 2.06 -19.02
N PHE A 91 5.17 3.31 -19.45
CA PHE A 91 4.31 4.27 -18.75
C PHE A 91 2.83 3.84 -18.78
N LYS A 92 2.34 3.41 -19.94
CA LYS A 92 0.95 2.93 -20.09
C LYS A 92 0.69 1.68 -19.25
N GLN A 93 1.65 0.77 -19.22
CA GLN A 93 1.57 -0.43 -18.37
C GLN A 93 1.54 -0.07 -16.89
N ALA A 94 2.40 0.85 -16.44
CA ALA A 94 2.41 1.34 -15.07
C ALA A 94 1.06 1.95 -14.65
N MET A 95 0.48 2.81 -15.49
CA MET A 95 -0.84 3.40 -15.20
C MET A 95 -1.94 2.35 -15.06
N LYS A 96 -1.96 1.37 -15.95
CA LYS A 96 -2.94 0.26 -15.90
C LYS A 96 -2.79 -0.60 -14.64
N VAL A 97 -1.56 -0.87 -14.21
CA VAL A 97 -1.28 -1.60 -12.97
C VAL A 97 -1.69 -0.79 -11.75
N LEU A 98 -1.43 0.52 -11.73
CA LEU A 98 -1.79 1.42 -10.65
C LEU A 98 -3.31 1.51 -10.44
N ASP A 99 -4.11 1.53 -11.50
CA ASP A 99 -5.58 1.54 -11.38
C ASP A 99 -6.09 0.30 -10.63
N GLY A 100 -5.58 -0.88 -10.98
CA GLY A 100 -5.90 -2.10 -10.24
C GLY A 100 -5.33 -2.14 -8.82
N GLY A 101 -4.12 -1.62 -8.64
CA GLY A 101 -3.43 -1.54 -7.35
C GLY A 101 -4.16 -0.66 -6.34
N ARG A 102 -4.84 0.40 -6.77
CA ARG A 102 -5.65 1.27 -5.90
C ARG A 102 -6.73 0.49 -5.16
N ILE A 103 -7.40 -0.45 -5.84
CA ILE A 103 -8.43 -1.31 -5.21
C ILE A 103 -7.79 -2.19 -4.14
N SER A 104 -6.63 -2.79 -4.42
CA SER A 104 -5.92 -3.65 -3.46
C SER A 104 -5.47 -2.87 -2.22
N ILE A 105 -4.99 -1.63 -2.39
CA ILE A 105 -4.60 -0.76 -1.26
C ILE A 105 -5.85 -0.29 -0.48
N ALA A 106 -6.98 -0.01 -1.15
CA ALA A 106 -8.24 0.28 -0.48
C ALA A 106 -8.69 -0.89 0.40
N ALA A 107 -8.63 -2.12 -0.11
CA ALA A 107 -8.97 -3.33 0.63
C ALA A 107 -8.02 -3.57 1.83
N LEU A 108 -6.71 -3.32 1.68
CA LEU A 108 -5.74 -3.39 2.76
C LEU A 108 -6.07 -2.37 3.87
N SER A 109 -6.32 -1.12 3.49
CA SER A 109 -6.69 -0.05 4.42
C SER A 109 -7.98 -0.37 5.16
N LEU A 110 -8.98 -0.90 4.45
CA LEU A 110 -10.24 -1.36 5.04
C LEU A 110 -10.03 -2.48 6.06
N GLY A 111 -9.16 -3.45 5.76
CA GLY A 111 -8.79 -4.52 6.69
C GLY A 111 -8.16 -4.00 7.97
N ILE A 112 -7.26 -3.01 7.88
CA ILE A 112 -6.65 -2.34 9.04
C ILE A 112 -7.73 -1.62 9.87
N ALA A 113 -8.63 -0.87 9.21
CA ALA A 113 -9.72 -0.16 9.88
C ALA A 113 -10.66 -1.12 10.61
N LYS A 114 -11.10 -2.21 9.95
CA LYS A 114 -11.94 -3.26 10.57
C LYS A 114 -11.26 -3.90 11.78
N GLY A 115 -9.99 -4.28 11.66
CA GLY A 115 -9.24 -4.86 12.77
C GLY A 115 -9.10 -3.94 13.98
N ALA A 116 -8.86 -2.64 13.74
CA ALA A 116 -8.80 -1.63 14.79
C ALA A 116 -10.17 -1.40 15.46
N PHE A 117 -11.25 -1.38 14.66
CA PHE A 117 -12.62 -1.26 15.13
C PHE A 117 -13.03 -2.46 15.99
N ASP A 118 -12.84 -3.68 15.50
CA ASP A 118 -13.19 -4.91 16.22
C ASP A 118 -12.49 -5.01 17.58
N ALA A 119 -11.18 -4.68 17.60
CA ALA A 119 -10.43 -4.61 18.84
C ALA A 119 -11.02 -3.57 19.81
N SER A 120 -11.43 -2.41 19.29
CA SER A 120 -12.02 -1.32 20.09
C SER A 120 -13.39 -1.70 20.66
N VAL A 121 -14.24 -2.35 19.86
CA VAL A 121 -15.55 -2.84 20.31
C VAL A 121 -15.38 -3.85 21.43
N LYS A 122 -14.46 -4.83 21.25
CA LYS A 122 -14.20 -5.83 22.28
C LYS A 122 -13.68 -5.19 23.56
N TYR A 123 -12.63 -4.39 23.48
CA TYR A 123 -12.01 -3.74 24.63
C TYR A 123 -13.01 -2.85 25.39
N SER A 124 -13.84 -2.07 24.69
CA SER A 124 -14.81 -1.17 25.32
C SER A 124 -15.87 -1.89 26.14
N LYS A 125 -16.20 -3.15 25.82
CA LYS A 125 -17.12 -3.99 26.59
C LYS A 125 -16.46 -4.64 27.81
N GLU A 126 -15.17 -4.93 27.72
CA GLU A 126 -14.39 -5.62 28.76
C GLU A 126 -13.80 -4.65 29.79
N ARG A 127 -13.40 -3.45 29.35
CA ARG A 127 -12.80 -2.43 30.22
C ARG A 127 -13.86 -1.70 31.04
N HIS A 128 -13.75 -1.76 32.37
CA HIS A 128 -14.65 -1.07 33.31
C HIS A 128 -13.95 0.14 33.90
N GLN A 129 -14.68 1.25 33.98
CA GLN A 129 -14.33 2.47 34.72
C GLN A 129 -15.63 3.08 35.30
N PHE A 130 -15.53 3.71 36.48
CA PHE A 130 -16.66 4.31 37.17
C PHE A 130 -17.84 3.32 37.36
N GLY A 131 -17.52 2.04 37.62
CA GLY A 131 -18.51 1.00 37.94
C GLY A 131 -19.23 0.37 36.74
N GLN A 132 -18.86 0.71 35.49
CA GLN A 132 -19.53 0.18 34.29
C GLN A 132 -18.54 0.01 33.12
N PRO A 133 -18.88 -0.79 32.08
CA PRO A 133 -18.09 -0.91 30.87
C PRO A 133 -17.94 0.46 30.20
N ILE A 134 -16.76 0.76 29.62
CA ILE A 134 -16.55 2.05 28.98
C ILE A 134 -17.44 2.25 27.73
N SER A 135 -17.94 1.18 27.11
CA SER A 135 -18.92 1.23 26.02
C SER A 135 -20.25 1.91 26.42
N SER A 136 -20.58 1.99 27.72
CA SER A 136 -21.77 2.67 28.23
C SER A 136 -21.68 4.20 28.19
N PHE A 137 -20.47 4.74 28.04
CA PHE A 137 -20.28 6.20 27.94
C PHE A 137 -20.52 6.67 26.51
N GLN A 138 -21.34 7.71 26.33
CA GLN A 138 -21.68 8.27 25.01
C GLN A 138 -20.44 8.70 24.22
N ALA A 139 -19.41 9.22 24.90
CA ALA A 139 -18.15 9.60 24.26
C ALA A 139 -17.44 8.40 23.55
N ILE A 140 -17.63 7.18 24.06
CA ILE A 140 -17.09 5.96 23.45
C ILE A 140 -18.06 5.39 22.43
N SER A 141 -19.36 5.28 22.76
CA SER A 141 -20.35 4.70 21.85
C SER A 141 -20.52 5.52 20.57
N PHE A 142 -20.43 6.85 20.63
CA PHE A 142 -20.47 7.70 19.43
C PHE A 142 -19.24 7.55 18.57
N LYS A 143 -18.03 7.46 19.17
CA LYS A 143 -16.82 7.14 18.41
C LYS A 143 -16.96 5.83 17.66
N LEU A 144 -17.45 4.78 18.31
CA LEU A 144 -17.67 3.48 17.67
C LEU A 144 -18.69 3.55 16.53
N ALA A 145 -19.77 4.32 16.70
CA ALA A 145 -20.78 4.52 15.65
C ALA A 145 -20.20 5.25 14.43
N ASP A 146 -19.40 6.29 14.65
CA ASP A 146 -18.72 7.03 13.58
C ASP A 146 -17.70 6.14 12.84
N MET A 147 -16.91 5.36 13.58
CA MET A 147 -15.95 4.40 13.00
C MET A 147 -16.68 3.38 12.12
N ALA A 148 -17.77 2.78 12.61
CA ALA A 148 -18.56 1.80 11.86
C ALA A 148 -19.12 2.40 10.56
N THR A 149 -19.69 3.60 10.63
CA THR A 149 -20.26 4.28 9.46
C THR A 149 -19.21 4.58 8.40
N GLN A 150 -18.03 5.04 8.81
CA GLN A 150 -16.94 5.34 7.87
C GLN A 150 -16.38 4.07 7.23
N ILE A 151 -16.25 2.99 7.98
CA ILE A 151 -15.80 1.68 7.47
C ILE A 151 -16.79 1.17 6.43
N GLU A 152 -18.09 1.21 6.70
CA GLU A 152 -19.14 0.79 5.76
C GLU A 152 -19.08 1.58 4.46
N ALA A 153 -18.96 2.90 4.53
CA ALA A 153 -18.83 3.75 3.35
C ALA A 153 -17.57 3.41 2.54
N ALA A 154 -16.44 3.17 3.21
CA ALA A 154 -15.19 2.77 2.56
C ALA A 154 -15.30 1.39 1.89
N GLU A 155 -16.01 0.46 2.52
CA GLU A 155 -16.27 -0.87 1.97
C GLU A 155 -17.09 -0.80 0.70
N LEU A 156 -18.20 -0.06 0.70
CA LEU A 156 -19.06 0.11 -0.46
C LEU A 156 -18.32 0.72 -1.65
N LEU A 157 -17.49 1.74 -1.44
CA LEU A 157 -16.65 2.33 -2.49
C LEU A 157 -15.64 1.32 -3.04
N THR A 158 -15.04 0.52 -2.17
CA THR A 158 -14.05 -0.50 -2.56
C THR A 158 -14.70 -1.62 -3.37
N LEU A 159 -15.86 -2.10 -2.92
CA LEU A 159 -16.62 -3.14 -3.61
C LEU A 159 -17.15 -2.65 -4.97
N GLN A 160 -17.62 -1.41 -5.06
CA GLN A 160 -18.02 -0.80 -6.32
C GLN A 160 -16.89 -0.80 -7.35
N ALA A 161 -15.71 -0.35 -6.96
CA ALA A 161 -14.55 -0.32 -7.85
C ALA A 161 -14.11 -1.75 -8.26
N ALA A 162 -14.19 -2.72 -7.33
CA ALA A 162 -13.88 -4.12 -7.61
C ALA A 162 -14.89 -4.78 -8.57
N ASP A 163 -16.19 -4.53 -8.40
CA ASP A 163 -17.23 -5.02 -9.31
C ASP A 163 -17.05 -4.47 -10.72
N MET A 164 -16.82 -3.15 -10.84
CA MET A 164 -16.56 -2.52 -12.15
C MET A 164 -15.36 -3.15 -12.86
N LYS A 165 -14.26 -3.42 -12.11
CA LYS A 165 -13.08 -4.11 -12.63
C LYS A 165 -13.42 -5.51 -13.14
N ASN A 166 -14.17 -6.30 -12.37
CA ASN A 166 -14.57 -7.65 -12.74
C ASN A 166 -15.45 -7.68 -14.00
N ARG A 167 -16.27 -6.65 -14.19
CA ARG A 167 -17.14 -6.50 -15.35
C ARG A 167 -16.46 -5.84 -16.55
N GLY A 168 -15.16 -5.49 -16.45
CA GLY A 168 -14.42 -4.82 -17.53
C GLY A 168 -14.84 -3.37 -17.78
N ILE A 169 -15.54 -2.73 -16.83
CA ILE A 169 -15.96 -1.33 -16.91
C ILE A 169 -14.80 -0.41 -16.51
N PRO A 170 -14.52 0.68 -17.23
CA PRO A 170 -13.50 1.67 -16.82
C PRO A 170 -13.79 2.18 -15.41
N MET A 171 -12.79 2.11 -14.51
CA MET A 171 -12.97 2.36 -13.07
C MET A 171 -11.89 3.27 -12.46
N THR A 172 -11.16 4.03 -13.29
CA THR A 172 -10.04 4.87 -12.82
C THR A 172 -10.46 5.86 -11.74
N LYS A 173 -11.63 6.50 -11.90
CA LYS A 173 -12.19 7.43 -10.92
C LYS A 173 -12.63 6.70 -9.65
N GLU A 174 -13.36 5.61 -9.79
CA GLU A 174 -13.92 4.84 -8.67
C GLU A 174 -12.79 4.18 -7.85
N SER A 175 -11.75 3.66 -8.50
CA SER A 175 -10.57 3.12 -7.82
C SER A 175 -9.79 4.21 -7.06
N ALA A 176 -9.73 5.43 -7.59
CA ALA A 176 -9.11 6.56 -6.91
C ALA A 176 -9.93 6.99 -5.67
N PHE A 177 -11.27 7.04 -5.77
CA PHE A 177 -12.15 7.33 -4.64
C PHE A 177 -12.02 6.26 -3.55
N ALA A 178 -12.08 4.99 -3.93
CA ALA A 178 -11.94 3.87 -3.00
C ALA A 178 -10.62 3.96 -2.23
N LYS A 179 -9.49 4.10 -2.94
CA LYS A 179 -8.16 4.19 -2.32
C LYS A 179 -8.05 5.40 -1.40
N TYR A 180 -8.46 6.57 -1.86
CA TYR A 180 -8.37 7.81 -1.10
C TYR A 180 -9.19 7.70 0.19
N TYR A 181 -10.48 7.38 0.08
CA TYR A 181 -11.36 7.34 1.23
C TYR A 181 -11.00 6.24 2.23
N ALA A 182 -10.72 5.02 1.76
CA ALA A 182 -10.36 3.92 2.64
C ALA A 182 -9.06 4.18 3.42
N SER A 183 -8.06 4.83 2.80
CA SER A 183 -6.81 5.17 3.49
C SER A 183 -7.01 6.25 4.57
N GLU A 184 -7.82 7.27 4.31
CA GLU A 184 -8.18 8.29 5.31
C GLU A 184 -8.97 7.69 6.48
N VAL A 185 -9.92 6.80 6.18
CA VAL A 185 -10.70 6.08 7.20
C VAL A 185 -9.79 5.19 8.05
N ALA A 186 -8.84 4.47 7.45
CA ALA A 186 -7.92 3.63 8.20
C ALA A 186 -7.09 4.43 9.23
N VAL A 187 -6.57 5.58 8.85
CA VAL A 187 -5.83 6.48 9.76
C VAL A 187 -6.73 7.00 10.87
N ARG A 188 -7.95 7.45 10.53
CA ARG A 188 -8.89 7.99 11.51
C ARG A 188 -9.34 6.93 12.50
N VAL A 189 -9.77 5.78 12.02
CA VAL A 189 -10.27 4.67 12.85
C VAL A 189 -9.16 4.12 13.75
N SER A 190 -7.94 3.95 13.24
CA SER A 190 -6.83 3.47 14.06
C SER A 190 -6.40 4.49 15.12
N THR A 191 -6.49 5.79 14.84
CA THR A 191 -6.27 6.87 15.82
C THR A 191 -7.30 6.80 16.94
N GLU A 192 -8.59 6.69 16.60
CA GLU A 192 -9.67 6.57 17.59
C GLU A 192 -9.56 5.25 18.39
N ALA A 193 -9.08 4.17 17.77
CA ALA A 193 -8.82 2.92 18.47
C ALA A 193 -7.77 3.10 19.58
N VAL A 194 -6.65 3.76 19.28
CA VAL A 194 -5.63 4.09 20.30
C VAL A 194 -6.25 4.92 21.42
N GLN A 195 -7.11 5.90 21.10
CA GLN A 195 -7.80 6.74 22.08
C GLN A 195 -8.75 5.94 22.97
N ILE A 196 -9.53 4.99 22.42
CA ILE A 196 -10.46 4.13 23.18
C ILE A 196 -9.69 3.24 24.16
N PHE A 197 -8.51 2.75 23.79
CA PHE A 197 -7.65 1.96 24.68
C PHE A 197 -6.96 2.81 25.76
N GLY A 198 -6.90 4.13 25.60
CA GLY A 198 -6.21 5.03 26.50
C GLY A 198 -4.71 4.71 26.59
N GLY A 199 -4.13 4.71 27.79
CA GLY A 199 -2.71 4.42 27.99
C GLY A 199 -2.28 3.05 27.44
N TYR A 200 -3.13 2.04 27.48
CA TYR A 200 -2.86 0.72 26.90
C TYR A 200 -2.79 0.73 25.37
N GLY A 201 -3.47 1.66 24.70
CA GLY A 201 -3.37 1.82 23.25
C GLY A 201 -1.99 2.28 22.76
N TYR A 202 -1.16 2.78 23.67
CA TYR A 202 0.19 3.25 23.40
C TYR A 202 1.28 2.20 23.72
N THR A 203 0.89 1.00 24.16
CA THR A 203 1.79 -0.11 24.50
C THR A 203 1.71 -1.19 23.43
N LYS A 204 2.78 -1.99 23.30
CA LYS A 204 2.86 -3.09 22.34
C LYS A 204 2.09 -4.35 22.76
N ASP A 205 1.52 -4.36 23.96
CA ASP A 205 0.73 -5.50 24.47
C ASP A 205 -0.64 -5.59 23.80
N PHE A 206 -1.08 -4.51 23.17
CA PHE A 206 -2.35 -4.40 22.45
C PHE A 206 -2.14 -4.08 20.96
N PRO A 207 -3.02 -4.58 20.07
CA PRO A 207 -2.78 -4.49 18.62
C PRO A 207 -2.99 -3.11 18.02
N VAL A 208 -3.66 -2.18 18.74
CA VAL A 208 -4.10 -0.89 18.17
C VAL A 208 -2.94 0.04 17.84
N GLU A 209 -1.81 -0.02 18.58
CA GLU A 209 -0.60 0.73 18.27
C GLU A 209 -0.02 0.30 16.90
N LYS A 210 -0.11 -1.01 16.61
CA LYS A 210 0.34 -1.54 15.33
C LYS A 210 -0.59 -1.10 14.18
N PHE A 211 -1.91 -1.20 14.36
CA PHE A 211 -2.87 -0.70 13.36
C PHE A 211 -2.66 0.78 13.05
N TYR A 212 -2.39 1.60 14.05
CA TYR A 212 -2.08 3.02 13.87
C TYR A 212 -0.82 3.24 13.03
N ARG A 213 0.28 2.52 13.31
CA ARG A 213 1.52 2.63 12.54
C ARG A 213 1.39 2.08 11.12
N ASP A 214 0.63 1.01 10.94
CA ASP A 214 0.45 0.35 9.65
C ASP A 214 -0.52 1.10 8.73
N SER A 215 -1.44 1.91 9.30
CA SER A 215 -2.39 2.73 8.53
C SER A 215 -1.76 4.00 7.95
N LYS A 216 -0.64 4.49 8.54
CA LYS A 216 0.05 5.71 8.13
C LYS A 216 1.03 5.44 6.99
#